data_8164b1b237d84c2930cb93cf696ca6eb
#
_entry.id   8164b1b237d84c2930cb93cf696ca6eb
#
_cell.length_a   1.000
_cell.length_b   1.000
_cell.length_c   1.000
_cell.angle_alpha   90.00
_cell.angle_beta   90.00
_cell.angle_gamma   90.00
#
_symmetry.space_group_name_H-M   'P 1'
#
loop_
_entity.id
_entity.type
_entity.pdbx_description
1 polymer ?
#
loop_
_entity_poly.entity_id
_entity_poly.type
_entity_poly.pdbx_seq_one_letter_code
_entity_poly.pdbx_strand_id
1 'polypeptide(L)'
;QAKVDGIRALGAEVRIVGRSQDDAQVEASRLVREEGFCEIPPFDHPDVIAGQGTIGLELLEARPDIATILIPLSGGGLAAGVALAARTIKPDIRMIGVSMDRGAAMHESLAAGRPVEVEEVESLADSLGGGIGLANAHSFALCRDNLDATVLLTEDEIRLGMQALYFEDRLVTEGAAAVGAAALLAGKV
;
A
#
# COMPACT_ATOMS: atom_id res chain seq x y z
N GLN A 1 -18.47 -5.10 2.43
CA GLN A 1 -19.70 -4.52 2.96
C GLN A 1 -19.45 -3.65 4.20
N ALA A 2 -18.67 -4.10 5.20
CA ALA A 2 -18.42 -3.36 6.45
C ALA A 2 -17.85 -1.95 6.23
N LYS A 3 -16.90 -1.77 5.30
CA LYS A 3 -16.33 -0.45 4.94
C LYS A 3 -17.41 0.49 4.39
N VAL A 4 -18.25 0.00 3.48
CA VAL A 4 -19.37 0.78 2.89
C VAL A 4 -20.36 1.23 3.96
N ASP A 5 -20.74 0.32 4.85
CA ASP A 5 -21.69 0.62 5.93
C ASP A 5 -21.09 1.62 6.93
N GLY A 6 -19.81 1.49 7.25
CA GLY A 6 -19.08 2.44 8.10
C GLY A 6 -19.02 3.86 7.51
N ILE A 7 -18.73 3.98 6.22
CA ILE A 7 -18.68 5.28 5.53
C ILE A 7 -20.07 5.93 5.50
N ARG A 8 -21.11 5.16 5.19
CA ARG A 8 -22.49 5.65 5.19
C ARG A 8 -22.96 6.10 6.58
N ALA A 9 -22.56 5.37 7.63
CA ALA A 9 -22.89 5.72 9.01
C ALA A 9 -22.28 7.07 9.45
N LEU A 10 -21.20 7.50 8.81
CA LEU A 10 -20.59 8.82 9.00
C LEU A 10 -21.24 9.92 8.16
N GLY A 11 -22.30 9.61 7.39
CA GLY A 11 -23.06 10.58 6.60
C GLY A 11 -22.49 10.84 5.19
N ALA A 12 -21.46 10.13 4.76
CA ALA A 12 -20.91 10.28 3.41
C ALA A 12 -21.76 9.51 2.38
N GLU A 13 -21.89 10.07 1.17
CA GLU A 13 -22.46 9.37 0.03
C GLU A 13 -21.45 8.31 -0.48
N VAL A 14 -21.93 7.11 -0.69
CA VAL A 14 -21.13 6.02 -1.28
C VAL A 14 -21.69 5.64 -2.64
N ARG A 15 -20.90 5.86 -3.68
CA ARG A 15 -21.18 5.40 -5.04
C ARG A 15 -20.31 4.18 -5.35
N ILE A 16 -20.93 3.06 -5.71
CA ILE A 16 -20.24 1.83 -6.11
C ILE A 16 -20.36 1.73 -7.62
N VAL A 17 -19.22 1.79 -8.32
CA VAL A 17 -19.18 1.77 -9.78
C VAL A 17 -18.13 0.77 -10.23
N GLY A 18 -18.51 -0.09 -11.20
CA GLY A 18 -17.61 -1.09 -11.74
C GLY A 18 -17.26 -2.23 -10.78
N ARG A 19 -16.14 -2.87 -11.04
CA ARG A 19 -15.67 -4.06 -10.33
C ARG A 19 -14.21 -3.94 -9.85
N SER A 20 -13.52 -2.89 -10.27
CA SER A 20 -12.10 -2.67 -9.98
C SER A 20 -11.85 -1.27 -9.43
N GLN A 21 -10.67 -1.07 -8.86
CA GLN A 21 -10.17 0.24 -8.47
C GLN A 21 -10.10 1.18 -9.68
N ASP A 22 -9.70 0.67 -10.84
CA ASP A 22 -9.58 1.47 -12.07
C ASP A 22 -10.94 1.93 -12.58
N ASP A 23 -11.99 1.09 -12.49
CA ASP A 23 -13.38 1.50 -12.83
C ASP A 23 -13.85 2.64 -11.91
N ALA A 24 -13.58 2.56 -10.62
CA ALA A 24 -13.92 3.61 -9.66
C ALA A 24 -13.16 4.91 -9.96
N GLN A 25 -11.90 4.82 -10.38
CA GLN A 25 -11.08 5.97 -10.77
C GLN A 25 -11.64 6.69 -11.99
N VAL A 26 -12.13 5.95 -12.98
CA VAL A 26 -12.80 6.56 -14.17
C VAL A 26 -14.01 7.39 -13.76
N GLU A 27 -14.85 6.89 -12.84
CA GLU A 27 -16.01 7.64 -12.34
C GLU A 27 -15.57 8.84 -11.49
N ALA A 28 -14.57 8.70 -10.60
CA ALA A 28 -14.04 9.83 -9.84
C ALA A 28 -13.56 10.95 -10.77
N SER A 29 -12.79 10.61 -11.80
CA SER A 29 -12.32 11.57 -12.81
C SER A 29 -13.47 12.22 -13.59
N ARG A 30 -14.56 11.50 -13.85
CA ARG A 30 -15.77 12.08 -14.46
C ARG A 30 -16.41 13.12 -13.53
N LEU A 31 -16.57 12.80 -12.25
CA LEU A 31 -17.15 13.71 -11.25
C LEU A 31 -16.33 15.01 -11.12
N VAL A 32 -15.01 14.92 -11.16
CA VAL A 32 -14.14 16.10 -11.18
C VAL A 32 -14.42 16.98 -12.40
N ARG A 33 -14.43 16.40 -13.60
CA ARG A 33 -14.59 17.16 -14.85
C ARG A 33 -16.00 17.75 -15.01
N GLU A 34 -17.04 16.99 -14.68
CA GLU A 34 -18.42 17.32 -15.03
C GLU A 34 -19.18 17.98 -13.87
N GLU A 35 -18.86 17.65 -12.64
CA GLU A 35 -19.57 18.09 -11.45
C GLU A 35 -18.72 18.99 -10.53
N GLY A 36 -17.42 19.20 -10.86
CA GLY A 36 -16.55 20.12 -10.15
C GLY A 36 -16.10 19.62 -8.75
N PHE A 37 -16.13 18.30 -8.52
CA PHE A 37 -15.60 17.72 -7.29
C PHE A 37 -14.08 17.91 -7.19
N CYS A 38 -13.56 18.01 -5.97
CA CYS A 38 -12.14 17.93 -5.70
C CYS A 38 -11.79 16.47 -5.40
N GLU A 39 -10.92 15.87 -6.19
CA GLU A 39 -10.42 14.52 -5.95
C GLU A 39 -9.31 14.54 -4.92
N ILE A 40 -9.36 13.59 -3.97
CA ILE A 40 -8.25 13.25 -3.08
C ILE A 40 -7.82 11.83 -3.45
N PRO A 41 -6.71 11.68 -4.23
CA PRO A 41 -6.24 10.37 -4.66
C PRO A 41 -5.82 9.50 -3.46
N PRO A 42 -5.99 8.17 -3.52
CA PRO A 42 -5.66 7.29 -2.40
C PRO A 42 -4.15 7.10 -2.19
N PHE A 43 -3.32 7.28 -3.21
CA PHE A 43 -1.87 7.04 -3.14
C PHE A 43 -1.02 7.85 -4.11
N ASP A 44 -1.44 8.05 -5.36
CA ASP A 44 -0.58 8.64 -6.41
C ASP A 44 -0.71 10.17 -6.47
N HIS A 45 -0.32 10.84 -5.40
CA HIS A 45 -0.32 12.30 -5.30
C HIS A 45 0.83 12.78 -4.41
N PRO A 46 1.55 13.86 -4.78
CA PRO A 46 2.69 14.35 -4.00
C PRO A 46 2.38 14.60 -2.53
N ASP A 47 1.24 15.25 -2.23
CA ASP A 47 0.86 15.57 -0.85
C ASP A 47 0.50 14.32 -0.03
N VAL A 48 -0.13 13.32 -0.67
CA VAL A 48 -0.41 12.03 -0.04
C VAL A 48 0.89 11.30 0.27
N ILE A 49 1.79 11.20 -0.69
CA ILE A 49 3.11 10.59 -0.52
C ILE A 49 3.91 11.31 0.57
N ALA A 50 3.93 12.64 0.56
CA ALA A 50 4.62 13.44 1.58
C ALA A 50 4.03 13.20 2.99
N GLY A 51 2.69 13.13 3.10
CA GLY A 51 2.01 12.79 4.34
C GLY A 51 2.43 11.42 4.89
N GLN A 52 2.53 10.40 4.02
CA GLN A 52 3.01 9.08 4.41
C GLN A 52 4.50 9.08 4.82
N GLY A 53 5.29 9.96 4.24
CA GLY A 53 6.70 10.15 4.57
C GLY A 53 6.95 10.49 6.03
N THR A 54 6.01 11.12 6.73
CA THR A 54 6.13 11.44 8.16
C THR A 54 6.37 10.19 9.02
N ILE A 55 5.83 9.04 8.61
CA ILE A 55 6.08 7.75 9.27
C ILE A 55 7.57 7.40 9.24
N GLY A 56 8.23 7.60 8.10
CA GLY A 56 9.68 7.36 7.96
C GLY A 56 10.51 8.28 8.86
N LEU A 57 10.10 9.54 9.01
CA LEU A 57 10.73 10.50 9.92
C LEU A 57 10.58 10.05 11.38
N GLU A 58 9.36 9.75 11.82
CA GLU A 58 9.04 9.32 13.18
C GLU A 58 9.76 8.00 13.55
N LEU A 59 9.83 7.04 12.62
CA LEU A 59 10.53 5.78 12.84
C LEU A 59 12.02 6.01 13.10
N LEU A 60 12.70 6.85 12.31
CA LEU A 60 14.14 7.10 12.47
C LEU A 60 14.44 8.06 13.62
N GLU A 61 13.52 8.92 14.00
CA GLU A 61 13.64 9.71 15.24
C GLU A 61 13.57 8.80 16.46
N ALA A 62 12.61 7.87 16.50
CA ALA A 62 12.43 6.93 17.61
C ALA A 62 13.52 5.84 17.65
N ARG A 63 13.98 5.36 16.50
CA ARG A 63 14.91 4.24 16.36
C ARG A 63 15.92 4.51 15.22
N PRO A 64 16.96 5.32 15.47
CA PRO A 64 17.96 5.66 14.45
C PRO A 64 18.85 4.45 14.05
N ASP A 65 18.82 3.38 14.82
CA ASP A 65 19.55 2.13 14.59
C ASP A 65 18.86 1.19 13.57
N ILE A 66 17.61 1.46 13.16
CA ILE A 66 16.90 0.62 12.17
C ILE A 66 17.73 0.47 10.90
N ALA A 67 17.96 -0.78 10.49
CA ALA A 67 18.68 -1.11 9.26
C ALA A 67 17.77 -1.50 8.10
N THR A 68 16.55 -1.97 8.40
CA THR A 68 15.58 -2.43 7.39
C THR A 68 14.17 -2.02 7.80
N ILE A 69 13.38 -1.53 6.84
CA ILE A 69 11.95 -1.27 7.01
C ILE A 69 11.16 -2.13 6.03
N LEU A 70 10.18 -2.86 6.56
CA LEU A 70 9.21 -3.64 5.77
C LEU A 70 7.93 -2.82 5.66
N ILE A 71 7.47 -2.57 4.44
CA ILE A 71 6.33 -1.69 4.19
C ILE A 71 5.26 -2.43 3.39
N PRO A 72 3.99 -2.41 3.82
CA PRO A 72 2.88 -2.88 2.99
C PRO A 72 2.86 -2.17 1.64
N LEU A 73 2.81 -2.94 0.56
CA LEU A 73 2.93 -2.44 -0.82
C LEU A 73 1.68 -2.74 -1.64
N SER A 74 0.90 -1.69 -1.90
CA SER A 74 -0.22 -1.67 -2.84
C SER A 74 0.01 -0.60 -3.91
N GLY A 75 -0.77 0.46 -3.94
CA GLY A 75 -0.63 1.61 -4.85
C GLY A 75 0.66 2.42 -4.71
N GLY A 76 1.45 2.14 -3.69
CA GLY A 76 2.81 2.66 -3.52
C GLY A 76 2.92 3.98 -2.76
N GLY A 77 1.84 4.68 -2.46
CA GLY A 77 1.92 5.98 -1.77
C GLY A 77 2.61 5.92 -0.41
N LEU A 78 2.25 4.92 0.41
CA LEU A 78 2.90 4.66 1.70
C LEU A 78 4.37 4.29 1.51
N ALA A 79 4.65 3.30 0.66
CA ALA A 79 6.01 2.82 0.45
C ALA A 79 6.93 3.90 -0.13
N ALA A 80 6.44 4.67 -1.10
CA ALA A 80 7.17 5.79 -1.70
C ALA A 80 7.50 6.87 -0.67
N GLY A 81 6.52 7.28 0.13
CA GLY A 81 6.70 8.33 1.14
C GLY A 81 7.70 7.93 2.22
N VAL A 82 7.47 6.76 2.83
CA VAL A 82 8.35 6.24 3.90
C VAL A 82 9.77 6.02 3.39
N ALA A 83 9.92 5.38 2.21
CA ALA A 83 11.25 5.10 1.65
C ALA A 83 12.01 6.37 1.29
N LEU A 84 11.36 7.34 0.65
CA LEU A 84 11.98 8.62 0.30
C LEU A 84 12.45 9.37 1.55
N ALA A 85 11.60 9.49 2.57
CA ALA A 85 11.92 10.17 3.81
C ALA A 85 13.05 9.46 4.57
N ALA A 86 12.96 8.14 4.72
CA ALA A 86 13.96 7.36 5.44
C ALA A 86 15.32 7.40 4.75
N ARG A 87 15.39 7.26 3.42
CA ARG A 87 16.65 7.33 2.66
C ARG A 87 17.27 8.73 2.63
N THR A 88 16.49 9.77 2.77
CA THR A 88 17.02 11.14 2.90
C THR A 88 17.83 11.31 4.19
N ILE A 89 17.42 10.61 5.28
CA ILE A 89 18.11 10.64 6.58
C ILE A 89 19.21 9.57 6.66
N LYS A 90 18.91 8.36 6.19
CA LYS A 90 19.79 7.18 6.25
C LYS A 90 19.85 6.52 4.87
N PRO A 91 20.77 6.96 3.99
CA PRO A 91 20.83 6.50 2.58
C PRO A 91 21.02 5.00 2.39
N ASP A 92 21.64 4.31 3.35
CA ASP A 92 21.94 2.88 3.35
C ASP A 92 20.84 2.02 3.97
N ILE A 93 19.73 2.62 4.42
CA ILE A 93 18.61 1.86 4.98
C ILE A 93 17.97 0.96 3.92
N ARG A 94 17.73 -0.29 4.28
CA ARG A 94 17.10 -1.26 3.38
C ARG A 94 15.58 -1.12 3.41
N MET A 95 14.96 -0.93 2.25
CA MET A 95 13.53 -0.72 2.08
C MET A 95 12.91 -1.89 1.32
N ILE A 96 12.01 -2.62 1.95
CA ILE A 96 11.37 -3.81 1.35
C ILE A 96 9.86 -3.61 1.31
N GLY A 97 9.31 -3.62 0.10
CA GLY A 97 7.86 -3.66 -0.11
C GLY A 97 7.32 -5.07 0.11
N VAL A 98 6.24 -5.23 0.86
CA VAL A 98 5.62 -6.53 1.12
C VAL A 98 4.18 -6.52 0.62
N SER A 99 3.82 -7.48 -0.22
CA SER A 99 2.47 -7.63 -0.79
C SER A 99 2.01 -9.08 -0.75
N MET A 100 0.81 -9.34 -1.22
CA MET A 100 0.25 -10.67 -1.41
C MET A 100 0.75 -11.30 -2.71
N ASP A 101 0.71 -12.63 -2.81
CA ASP A 101 1.18 -13.41 -3.98
C ASP A 101 0.20 -13.41 -5.17
N ARG A 102 -0.86 -12.61 -5.11
CA ARG A 102 -1.92 -12.52 -6.12
C ARG A 102 -2.35 -11.07 -6.32
N GLY A 103 -2.49 -10.63 -7.57
CA GLY A 103 -2.94 -9.26 -7.87
C GLY A 103 -2.03 -8.15 -7.32
N ALA A 104 -0.73 -8.42 -7.17
CA ALA A 104 0.25 -7.51 -6.61
C ALA A 104 0.70 -6.46 -7.65
N ALA A 105 -0.17 -5.50 -7.95
CA ALA A 105 -0.02 -4.57 -9.08
C ALA A 105 1.30 -3.81 -9.10
N MET A 106 1.78 -3.31 -7.97
CA MET A 106 3.06 -2.60 -7.91
C MET A 106 4.24 -3.55 -8.13
N HIS A 107 4.21 -4.77 -7.56
CA HIS A 107 5.26 -5.77 -7.79
C HIS A 107 5.38 -6.11 -9.27
N GLU A 108 4.26 -6.44 -9.92
CA GLU A 108 4.22 -6.77 -11.35
C GLU A 108 4.66 -5.59 -12.22
N SER A 109 4.26 -4.37 -11.84
CA SER A 109 4.67 -3.15 -12.54
C SER A 109 6.17 -2.88 -12.41
N LEU A 110 6.75 -3.10 -11.24
CA LEU A 110 8.20 -2.98 -11.02
C LEU A 110 8.97 -4.01 -11.84
N ALA A 111 8.49 -5.26 -11.89
CA ALA A 111 9.08 -6.31 -12.71
C ALA A 111 8.98 -6.01 -14.21
N ALA A 112 7.87 -5.41 -14.66
CA ALA A 112 7.66 -5.00 -16.04
C ALA A 112 8.38 -3.69 -16.45
N GLY A 113 8.90 -2.93 -15.47
CA GLY A 113 9.51 -1.62 -15.68
C GLY A 113 8.51 -0.50 -16.05
N ARG A 114 7.22 -0.75 -15.95
CA ARG A 114 6.12 0.19 -16.22
C ARG A 114 4.84 -0.24 -15.50
N PRO A 115 3.90 0.67 -15.25
CA PRO A 115 2.58 0.29 -14.75
C PRO A 115 1.90 -0.74 -15.66
N VAL A 116 1.31 -1.79 -15.05
CA VAL A 116 0.57 -2.84 -15.74
C VAL A 116 -0.77 -3.10 -15.02
N GLU A 117 -1.75 -3.57 -15.78
CA GLU A 117 -3.00 -4.06 -15.22
C GLU A 117 -2.80 -5.45 -14.63
N VAL A 118 -3.46 -5.70 -13.50
CA VAL A 118 -3.52 -7.00 -12.87
C VAL A 118 -4.98 -7.35 -12.56
N GLU A 119 -5.26 -8.64 -12.49
CA GLU A 119 -6.57 -9.09 -12.01
C GLU A 119 -6.66 -8.88 -10.50
N GLU A 120 -7.72 -8.20 -10.06
CA GLU A 120 -8.01 -8.05 -8.63
C GLU A 120 -8.58 -9.36 -8.08
N VAL A 121 -7.95 -9.89 -7.04
CA VAL A 121 -8.30 -11.16 -6.41
C VAL A 121 -8.54 -10.94 -4.92
N GLU A 122 -9.54 -11.59 -4.36
CA GLU A 122 -9.80 -11.54 -2.92
C GLU A 122 -8.61 -12.04 -2.11
N SER A 123 -8.28 -11.30 -1.04
CA SER A 123 -7.18 -11.59 -0.12
C SER A 123 -7.54 -11.17 1.31
N LEU A 124 -6.92 -11.81 2.30
CA LEU A 124 -6.92 -11.34 3.69
C LEU A 124 -6.30 -9.95 3.81
N ALA A 125 -5.34 -9.63 2.93
CA ALA A 125 -4.76 -8.30 2.80
C ALA A 125 -5.56 -7.43 1.80
N ASP A 126 -6.88 -7.36 1.98
CA ASP A 126 -7.83 -6.67 1.09
C ASP A 126 -7.40 -5.24 0.69
N SER A 127 -6.83 -4.48 1.60
CA SER A 127 -6.35 -3.12 1.31
C SER A 127 -5.05 -3.06 0.48
N LEU A 128 -4.43 -4.19 0.17
CA LEU A 128 -3.31 -4.26 -0.78
C LEU A 128 -3.77 -4.58 -2.21
N GLY A 129 -5.05 -4.97 -2.40
CA GLY A 129 -5.65 -5.18 -3.71
C GLY A 129 -5.84 -3.90 -4.49
N GLY A 130 -6.10 -4.06 -5.79
CA GLY A 130 -6.37 -2.97 -6.72
C GLY A 130 -5.19 -2.59 -7.61
N GLY A 131 -5.53 -2.05 -8.78
CA GLY A 131 -4.56 -1.52 -9.75
C GLY A 131 -3.84 -0.28 -9.25
N ILE A 132 -2.70 0.04 -9.85
CA ILE A 132 -1.97 1.29 -9.56
C ILE A 132 -2.25 2.39 -10.58
N GLY A 133 -3.09 2.10 -11.59
CA GLY A 133 -3.38 2.99 -12.71
C GLY A 133 -2.25 3.03 -13.74
N LEU A 134 -2.60 2.88 -15.04
CA LEU A 134 -1.61 2.91 -16.13
C LEU A 134 -0.95 4.30 -16.31
N ALA A 135 -1.64 5.36 -15.85
CA ALA A 135 -1.15 6.73 -15.87
C ALA A 135 -0.51 7.16 -14.54
N ASN A 136 -0.08 6.19 -13.71
CA ASN A 136 0.59 6.46 -12.43
C ASN A 136 1.76 7.43 -12.64
N ALA A 137 1.71 8.57 -11.95
CA ALA A 137 2.62 9.69 -12.20
C ALA A 137 3.79 9.78 -11.21
N HIS A 138 3.62 9.28 -9.99
CA HIS A 138 4.56 9.51 -8.89
C HIS A 138 4.96 8.22 -8.16
N SER A 139 3.97 7.48 -7.62
CA SER A 139 4.24 6.39 -6.67
C SER A 139 5.03 5.24 -7.30
N PHE A 140 4.78 4.89 -8.57
CA PHE A 140 5.54 3.87 -9.28
C PHE A 140 7.03 4.23 -9.40
N ALA A 141 7.33 5.44 -9.89
CA ALA A 141 8.71 5.89 -10.07
C ALA A 141 9.45 5.94 -8.71
N LEU A 142 8.80 6.47 -7.69
CA LEU A 142 9.38 6.55 -6.35
C LEU A 142 9.61 5.16 -5.72
N CYS A 143 8.69 4.22 -5.89
CA CYS A 143 8.88 2.85 -5.43
C CYS A 143 10.03 2.17 -6.19
N ARG A 144 10.09 2.30 -7.51
CA ARG A 144 11.18 1.77 -8.34
C ARG A 144 12.55 2.29 -7.87
N ASP A 145 12.64 3.57 -7.56
CA ASP A 145 13.91 4.25 -7.26
C ASP A 145 14.32 4.10 -5.78
N ASN A 146 13.39 3.73 -4.89
CA ASN A 146 13.63 3.72 -3.44
C ASN A 146 13.40 2.37 -2.75
N LEU A 147 12.82 1.37 -3.38
CA LEU A 147 12.71 0.03 -2.81
C LEU A 147 13.89 -0.85 -3.27
N ASP A 148 14.49 -1.60 -2.35
CA ASP A 148 15.57 -2.54 -2.66
C ASP A 148 15.02 -3.89 -3.14
N ALA A 149 13.84 -4.26 -2.66
CA ALA A 149 13.19 -5.52 -3.00
C ALA A 149 11.68 -5.46 -2.75
N THR A 150 10.98 -6.41 -3.35
CA THR A 150 9.59 -6.72 -3.01
C THR A 150 9.46 -8.18 -2.62
N VAL A 151 8.62 -8.47 -1.63
CA VAL A 151 8.33 -9.81 -1.11
C VAL A 151 6.85 -10.09 -1.24
N LEU A 152 6.51 -11.28 -1.73
CA LEU A 152 5.14 -11.75 -1.86
C LEU A 152 4.82 -12.82 -0.83
N LEU A 153 3.64 -12.73 -0.23
CA LEU A 153 3.14 -13.61 0.80
C LEU A 153 1.90 -14.37 0.33
N THR A 154 1.82 -15.62 0.68
CA THR A 154 0.61 -16.43 0.54
C THR A 154 -0.44 -16.03 1.57
N GLU A 155 -1.70 -16.39 1.33
CA GLU A 155 -2.80 -16.17 2.29
C GLU A 155 -2.54 -16.84 3.64
N ASP A 156 -1.92 -18.01 3.64
CA ASP A 156 -1.57 -18.72 4.89
C ASP A 156 -0.49 -17.99 5.68
N GLU A 157 0.52 -17.44 5.02
CA GLU A 157 1.55 -16.62 5.67
C GLU A 157 0.95 -15.34 6.26
N ILE A 158 0.06 -14.66 5.52
CA ILE A 158 -0.65 -13.46 6.01
C ILE A 158 -1.48 -13.82 7.25
N ARG A 159 -2.25 -14.91 7.19
CA ARG A 159 -3.05 -15.40 8.31
C ARG A 159 -2.20 -15.69 9.55
N LEU A 160 -1.05 -16.33 9.37
CA LEU A 160 -0.11 -16.59 10.47
C LEU A 160 0.44 -15.29 11.08
N GLY A 161 0.77 -14.28 10.25
CA GLY A 161 1.19 -12.97 10.73
C GLY A 161 0.10 -12.27 11.55
N MET A 162 -1.16 -12.30 11.09
CA MET A 162 -2.29 -11.77 11.86
C MET A 162 -2.45 -12.49 13.21
N GLN A 163 -2.33 -13.81 13.22
CA GLN A 163 -2.45 -14.62 14.45
C GLN A 163 -1.31 -14.29 15.42
N ALA A 164 -0.07 -14.17 14.96
CA ALA A 164 1.06 -13.83 15.80
C ALA A 164 0.86 -12.45 16.47
N LEU A 165 0.53 -11.43 15.69
CA LEU A 165 0.24 -10.10 16.23
C LEU A 165 -0.89 -10.11 17.26
N TYR A 166 -1.94 -10.90 17.01
CA TYR A 166 -3.05 -11.01 17.95
C TYR A 166 -2.69 -11.74 19.25
N PHE A 167 -2.08 -12.92 19.14
CA PHE A 167 -1.84 -13.77 20.30
C PHE A 167 -0.61 -13.35 21.12
N GLU A 168 0.44 -12.88 20.46
CA GLU A 168 1.71 -12.54 21.12
C GLU A 168 1.74 -11.06 21.54
N ASP A 169 1.37 -10.14 20.63
CA ASP A 169 1.45 -8.69 20.88
C ASP A 169 0.11 -8.05 21.30
N ARG A 170 -1.00 -8.80 21.26
CA ARG A 170 -2.36 -8.31 21.56
C ARG A 170 -2.82 -7.20 20.62
N LEU A 171 -2.33 -7.21 19.39
CA LEU A 171 -2.70 -6.26 18.35
C LEU A 171 -3.77 -6.87 17.44
N VAL A 172 -4.88 -6.17 17.27
CA VAL A 172 -5.92 -6.52 16.29
C VAL A 172 -5.63 -5.75 15.01
N THR A 173 -5.15 -6.45 14.00
CA THR A 173 -4.77 -5.85 12.70
C THR A 173 -5.58 -6.45 11.56
N GLU A 174 -5.76 -5.70 10.47
CA GLU A 174 -6.14 -6.26 9.19
C GLU A 174 -4.96 -7.01 8.54
N GLY A 175 -5.24 -7.81 7.51
CA GLY A 175 -4.20 -8.61 6.85
C GLY A 175 -3.07 -7.78 6.25
N ALA A 176 -3.39 -6.63 5.64
CA ALA A 176 -2.38 -5.75 5.06
C ALA A 176 -1.40 -5.18 6.10
N ALA A 177 -1.87 -4.86 7.30
CA ALA A 177 -1.00 -4.38 8.37
C ALA A 177 -0.09 -5.49 8.94
N ALA A 178 -0.47 -6.76 8.76
CA ALA A 178 0.26 -7.90 9.28
C ALA A 178 1.39 -8.39 8.34
N VAL A 179 1.46 -7.93 7.08
CA VAL A 179 2.38 -8.50 6.09
C VAL A 179 3.87 -8.36 6.47
N GLY A 180 4.24 -7.28 7.16
CA GLY A 180 5.62 -7.11 7.63
C GLY A 180 6.02 -8.20 8.63
N ALA A 181 5.18 -8.46 9.65
CA ALA A 181 5.37 -9.52 10.62
C ALA A 181 5.32 -10.92 9.95
N ALA A 182 4.38 -11.10 9.02
CA ALA A 182 4.25 -12.33 8.25
C ALA A 182 5.52 -12.65 7.44
N ALA A 183 6.13 -11.65 6.80
CA ALA A 183 7.36 -11.82 6.03
C ALA A 183 8.54 -12.27 6.91
N LEU A 184 8.64 -11.73 8.11
CA LEU A 184 9.64 -12.14 9.11
C LEU A 184 9.41 -13.58 9.56
N LEU A 185 8.18 -13.93 9.93
CA LEU A 185 7.83 -15.29 10.37
C LEU A 185 8.04 -16.34 9.29
N ALA A 186 7.79 -15.98 8.01
CA ALA A 186 8.01 -16.84 6.87
C ALA A 186 9.51 -16.97 6.46
N GLY A 187 10.41 -16.20 7.09
CA GLY A 187 11.83 -16.20 6.75
C GLY A 187 12.15 -15.67 5.35
N LYS A 188 11.32 -14.77 4.84
CA LYS A 188 11.47 -14.18 3.50
C LYS A 188 12.30 -12.90 3.47
N VAL A 189 12.72 -12.43 4.64
CA VAL A 189 13.53 -11.21 4.85
C VAL A 189 14.59 -11.43 5.89
#